data_10c8116450c6fcf04868ff73dd8b909b
#
_entry.id   10c8116450c6fcf04868ff73dd8b909b
#
_cell.length_a   1.000
_cell.length_b   1.000
_cell.length_c   1.000
_cell.angle_alpha   90.00
_cell.angle_beta   90.00
_cell.angle_gamma   90.00
#
_symmetry.space_group_name_H-M   'P 1'
#
loop_
_entity.id
_entity.type
_entity.pdbx_description
1 polymer ?
#
loop_
_entity_poly.entity_id
_entity_poly.type
_entity_poly.pdbx_seq_one_letter_code
_entity_poly.pdbx_strand_id
1 'polypeptide(L)'
;MQIIHDFIRGGFIMSYTAQYQKAVFDVLNSVFTTEAEKIDRAGAALCSSFQKGGLLYVFGCGHSHMISEELFYRAGGLAAVYPIFETSTMLHEGAAKSSRIERMSGYAELVMERYPIGENDCFLVVSTSGINSFTIEMAQAAKRRGAYVIGISSGAYLSKPSRQKDGLHLPDVCDLAIDNHVPAGDAIVQVCADGTKAGPVSSIASMAIANSIVLSACEKLSESGTEPVVYHSGNCEGGDKLNEAIIAEYQKRIRCL
;
A
#
# COMPACT_ATOMS: atom_id res chain seq x y z
N MET A 1 -10.86 -14.96 -38.53
CA MET A 1 -11.96 -15.88 -38.92
C MET A 1 -12.50 -16.68 -37.71
N GLN A 2 -11.76 -16.82 -36.62
CA GLN A 2 -12.22 -17.48 -35.40
C GLN A 2 -13.23 -16.67 -34.57
N ILE A 3 -13.10 -15.35 -34.58
CA ILE A 3 -14.00 -14.43 -33.83
C ILE A 3 -15.44 -14.42 -34.35
N ILE A 4 -15.65 -14.79 -35.64
CA ILE A 4 -16.98 -14.85 -36.27
C ILE A 4 -17.71 -16.18 -35.92
N HIS A 5 -16.98 -17.22 -35.52
CA HIS A 5 -17.57 -18.53 -35.24
C HIS A 5 -18.19 -18.61 -33.82
N ASP A 6 -17.71 -17.78 -32.88
CA ASP A 6 -18.23 -17.75 -31.51
C ASP A 6 -19.51 -16.90 -31.38
N PHE A 7 -19.80 -16.07 -32.37
CA PHE A 7 -21.03 -15.25 -32.43
C PHE A 7 -22.30 -16.09 -32.66
N ILE A 8 -22.15 -17.34 -33.08
CA ILE A 8 -23.29 -18.25 -33.45
C ILE A 8 -23.81 -19.09 -32.28
N ARG A 9 -23.12 -19.07 -31.10
CA ARG A 9 -23.52 -19.87 -29.92
C ARG A 9 -24.28 -19.11 -28.82
N GLY A 10 -24.82 -17.92 -29.09
CA GLY A 10 -25.81 -17.28 -28.21
C GLY A 10 -25.32 -16.88 -26.79
N GLY A 11 -24.02 -16.89 -26.51
CA GLY A 11 -23.47 -16.38 -25.27
C GLY A 11 -22.93 -14.96 -25.48
N PHE A 12 -23.46 -13.98 -24.73
CA PHE A 12 -22.89 -12.63 -24.67
C PHE A 12 -21.46 -12.72 -24.11
N ILE A 13 -20.44 -12.66 -24.99
CA ILE A 13 -19.06 -12.55 -24.54
C ILE A 13 -18.88 -11.14 -24.00
N MET A 14 -18.67 -11.01 -22.69
CA MET A 14 -18.36 -9.71 -22.06
C MET A 14 -17.11 -9.11 -22.70
N SER A 15 -17.16 -7.81 -23.00
CA SER A 15 -15.95 -7.08 -23.44
C SER A 15 -14.84 -7.16 -22.37
N TYR A 16 -13.58 -7.02 -22.76
CA TYR A 16 -12.46 -6.99 -21.82
C TYR A 16 -12.63 -5.92 -20.74
N THR A 17 -13.16 -4.76 -21.10
CA THR A 17 -13.46 -3.68 -20.13
C THR A 17 -14.51 -4.13 -19.11
N ALA A 18 -15.59 -4.82 -19.56
CA ALA A 18 -16.61 -5.31 -18.64
C ALA A 18 -16.09 -6.46 -17.74
N GLN A 19 -15.22 -7.32 -18.27
CA GLN A 19 -14.53 -8.34 -17.46
C GLN A 19 -13.62 -7.71 -16.41
N TYR A 20 -12.84 -6.68 -16.79
CA TYR A 20 -11.99 -5.93 -15.87
C TYR A 20 -12.80 -5.27 -14.77
N GLN A 21 -13.86 -4.53 -15.14
CA GLN A 21 -14.76 -3.89 -14.18
C GLN A 21 -15.31 -4.90 -13.16
N LYS A 22 -15.85 -6.02 -13.64
CA LYS A 22 -16.37 -7.06 -12.74
C LYS A 22 -15.29 -7.57 -11.79
N ALA A 23 -14.11 -7.90 -12.30
CA ALA A 23 -13.03 -8.46 -11.49
C ALA A 23 -12.46 -7.46 -10.48
N VAL A 24 -12.40 -6.15 -10.81
CA VAL A 24 -12.05 -5.10 -9.86
C VAL A 24 -13.07 -5.06 -8.72
N PHE A 25 -14.37 -5.07 -9.01
CA PHE A 25 -15.40 -5.07 -7.97
C PHE A 25 -15.37 -6.35 -7.12
N ASP A 26 -15.12 -7.51 -7.73
CA ASP A 26 -15.02 -8.77 -6.99
C ASP A 26 -13.85 -8.72 -5.99
N VAL A 27 -12.68 -8.19 -6.38
CA VAL A 27 -11.51 -8.02 -5.49
C VAL A 27 -11.82 -7.03 -4.37
N LEU A 28 -12.39 -5.85 -4.69
CA LEU A 28 -12.73 -4.86 -3.68
C LEU A 28 -13.81 -5.37 -2.71
N ASN A 29 -14.82 -6.09 -3.20
CA ASN A 29 -15.82 -6.71 -2.33
C ASN A 29 -15.17 -7.74 -1.38
N SER A 30 -14.23 -8.56 -1.88
CA SER A 30 -13.49 -9.49 -1.03
C SER A 30 -12.72 -8.75 0.07
N VAL A 31 -11.97 -7.69 -0.29
CA VAL A 31 -11.25 -6.85 0.67
C VAL A 31 -12.18 -6.32 1.76
N PHE A 32 -13.27 -5.63 1.37
CA PHE A 32 -14.15 -4.97 2.33
C PHE A 32 -14.99 -5.93 3.18
N THR A 33 -15.20 -7.17 2.70
CA THR A 33 -15.95 -8.17 3.48
C THR A 33 -15.07 -9.01 4.39
N THR A 34 -13.86 -9.36 3.97
CA THR A 34 -13.02 -10.32 4.72
C THR A 34 -11.93 -9.65 5.53
N GLU A 35 -11.47 -8.46 5.15
CA GLU A 35 -10.38 -7.75 5.83
C GLU A 35 -10.86 -6.58 6.70
N ALA A 36 -12.17 -6.33 6.81
CA ALA A 36 -12.74 -5.22 7.56
C ALA A 36 -12.21 -5.13 9.01
N GLU A 37 -12.16 -6.24 9.73
CA GLU A 37 -11.64 -6.29 11.10
C GLU A 37 -10.14 -5.92 11.17
N LYS A 38 -9.35 -6.39 10.21
CA LYS A 38 -7.92 -6.06 10.18
C LYS A 38 -7.68 -4.61 9.79
N ILE A 39 -8.48 -4.06 8.89
CA ILE A 39 -8.45 -2.63 8.54
C ILE A 39 -8.79 -1.79 9.77
N ASP A 40 -9.80 -2.18 10.54
CA ASP A 40 -10.17 -1.50 11.77
C ASP A 40 -9.08 -1.57 12.84
N ARG A 41 -8.45 -2.73 13.00
CA ARG A 41 -7.28 -2.91 13.90
C ARG A 41 -6.08 -2.06 13.46
N ALA A 42 -5.82 -1.95 12.16
CA ALA A 42 -4.78 -1.07 11.64
C ALA A 42 -5.09 0.40 11.96
N GLY A 43 -6.32 0.84 11.78
CA GLY A 43 -6.79 2.18 12.16
C GLY A 43 -6.61 2.46 13.66
N ALA A 44 -6.91 1.48 14.52
CA ALA A 44 -6.69 1.59 15.96
C ALA A 44 -5.19 1.73 16.32
N ALA A 45 -4.32 1.00 15.63
CA ALA A 45 -2.87 1.13 15.82
C ALA A 45 -2.37 2.52 15.41
N LEU A 46 -2.87 3.06 14.28
CA LEU A 46 -2.55 4.42 13.84
C LEU A 46 -3.06 5.47 14.83
N CYS A 47 -4.29 5.35 15.30
CA CYS A 47 -4.85 6.24 16.32
C CYS A 47 -3.96 6.28 17.57
N SER A 48 -3.59 5.12 18.09
CA SER A 48 -2.69 5.00 19.25
C SER A 48 -1.32 5.62 18.98
N SER A 49 -0.77 5.43 17.78
CA SER A 49 0.50 6.05 17.36
C SER A 49 0.41 7.58 17.38
N PHE A 50 -0.60 8.15 16.73
CA PHE A 50 -0.76 9.59 16.61
C PHE A 50 -1.03 10.26 17.95
N GLN A 51 -1.76 9.63 18.86
CA GLN A 51 -1.97 10.12 20.23
C GLN A 51 -0.66 10.20 21.03
N LYS A 52 0.32 9.36 20.69
CA LYS A 52 1.67 9.40 21.28
C LYS A 52 2.64 10.30 20.51
N GLY A 53 2.13 11.03 19.53
CA GLY A 53 2.95 11.87 18.66
C GLY A 53 3.75 11.10 17.61
N GLY A 54 3.41 9.86 17.31
CA GLY A 54 4.03 9.06 16.26
C GLY A 54 3.64 9.50 14.85
N LEU A 55 4.26 8.86 13.85
CA LEU A 55 3.99 9.05 12.42
C LEU A 55 3.63 7.71 11.77
N LEU A 56 2.94 7.78 10.65
CA LEU A 56 2.78 6.66 9.73
C LEU A 56 3.88 6.73 8.67
N TYR A 57 4.86 5.83 8.73
CA TYR A 57 5.81 5.64 7.64
C TYR A 57 5.22 4.68 6.61
N VAL A 58 5.36 5.01 5.32
CA VAL A 58 4.78 4.23 4.23
C VAL A 58 5.85 3.86 3.21
N PHE A 59 5.94 2.57 2.87
CA PHE A 59 6.94 2.05 1.96
C PHE A 59 6.37 1.01 0.97
N GLY A 60 6.89 1.03 -0.25
CA GLY A 60 6.68 0.01 -1.28
C GLY A 60 7.69 0.14 -2.42
N CYS A 61 7.91 -0.94 -3.16
CA CYS A 61 8.76 -0.96 -4.36
C CYS A 61 7.92 -1.00 -5.64
N GLY A 62 8.49 -0.58 -6.76
CA GLY A 62 7.81 -0.60 -8.06
C GLY A 62 6.49 0.17 -8.01
N HIS A 63 5.40 -0.43 -8.49
CA HIS A 63 4.06 0.20 -8.41
C HIS A 63 3.54 0.32 -6.97
N SER A 64 4.04 -0.49 -6.02
CA SER A 64 3.62 -0.39 -4.62
C SER A 64 4.05 0.92 -3.94
N HIS A 65 5.07 1.64 -4.47
CA HIS A 65 5.46 2.96 -3.94
C HIS A 65 4.36 4.01 -4.12
N MET A 66 3.47 3.84 -5.11
CA MET A 66 2.34 4.74 -5.32
C MET A 66 1.42 4.85 -4.10
N ILE A 67 1.42 3.86 -3.20
CA ILE A 67 0.67 3.94 -1.95
C ILE A 67 1.30 4.98 -1.00
N SER A 68 2.62 5.15 -1.05
CA SER A 68 3.30 6.22 -0.32
C SER A 68 2.94 7.60 -0.87
N GLU A 69 2.82 7.74 -2.19
CA GLU A 69 2.37 8.98 -2.84
C GLU A 69 0.87 9.22 -2.58
N GLU A 70 0.05 8.16 -2.63
CA GLU A 70 -1.39 8.23 -2.39
C GLU A 70 -1.74 8.77 -1.00
N LEU A 71 -0.98 8.40 0.02
CA LEU A 71 -1.25 8.83 1.40
C LEU A 71 -0.54 10.13 1.79
N PHE A 72 0.47 10.56 1.03
CA PHE A 72 1.29 11.73 1.36
C PHE A 72 0.77 13.01 0.72
N TYR A 73 0.70 14.08 1.51
CA TYR A 73 0.46 15.46 1.06
C TYR A 73 -0.65 15.61 0.02
N ARG A 74 -1.81 15.09 0.29
CA ARG A 74 -2.98 15.23 -0.60
C ARG A 74 -4.20 15.73 0.14
N ALA A 75 -5.11 16.41 -0.56
CA ALA A 75 -6.41 16.80 -0.04
C ALA A 75 -7.15 15.56 0.51
N GLY A 76 -7.59 15.64 1.77
CA GLY A 76 -8.24 14.54 2.47
C GLY A 76 -7.29 13.51 3.10
N GLY A 77 -5.98 13.65 2.94
CA GLY A 77 -4.97 12.79 3.57
C GLY A 77 -4.55 13.30 4.95
N LEU A 78 -4.16 12.37 5.84
CA LEU A 78 -3.61 12.72 7.15
C LEU A 78 -2.23 13.39 7.03
N ALA A 79 -1.97 14.39 7.86
CA ALA A 79 -0.71 15.12 7.86
C ALA A 79 0.46 14.32 8.43
N ALA A 80 0.19 13.40 9.37
CA ALA A 80 1.19 12.60 10.07
C ALA A 80 1.71 11.41 9.23
N VAL A 81 1.84 11.56 7.91
CA VAL A 81 2.32 10.51 6.98
C VAL A 81 3.71 10.86 6.48
N TYR A 82 4.66 9.95 6.67
CA TYR A 82 6.03 10.06 6.19
C TYR A 82 6.29 9.03 5.09
N PRO A 83 6.31 9.40 3.80
CA PRO A 83 6.60 8.47 2.73
C PRO A 83 8.09 8.12 2.72
N ILE A 84 8.43 6.86 2.52
CA ILE A 84 9.80 6.43 2.24
C ILE A 84 9.95 6.34 0.72
N PHE A 85 10.46 7.42 0.13
CA PHE A 85 10.74 7.50 -1.29
C PHE A 85 12.17 7.05 -1.56
N GLU A 86 12.37 5.73 -1.63
CA GLU A 86 13.63 5.16 -2.09
C GLU A 86 13.63 5.10 -3.62
N THR A 87 14.17 6.13 -4.24
CA THR A 87 14.08 6.37 -5.70
C THR A 87 14.67 5.25 -6.53
N SER A 88 15.68 4.54 -5.98
CA SER A 88 16.30 3.39 -6.65
C SER A 88 15.33 2.24 -6.91
N THR A 89 14.24 2.13 -6.13
CA THR A 89 13.18 1.13 -6.30
C THR A 89 11.94 1.67 -7.00
N MET A 90 11.92 2.94 -7.38
CA MET A 90 10.86 3.54 -8.19
C MET A 90 11.11 3.28 -9.68
N LEU A 91 10.03 3.19 -10.46
CA LEU A 91 10.10 2.78 -11.88
C LEU A 91 10.71 3.86 -12.78
N HIS A 92 10.56 5.13 -12.43
CA HIS A 92 11.02 6.26 -13.25
C HIS A 92 12.56 6.40 -13.30
N GLU A 93 13.28 5.80 -12.36
CA GLU A 93 14.74 5.71 -12.44
C GLU A 93 15.25 4.43 -13.15
N GLY A 94 14.35 3.62 -13.69
CA GLY A 94 14.66 2.40 -14.43
C GLY A 94 13.95 1.16 -13.89
N ALA A 95 12.90 0.71 -14.58
CA ALA A 95 12.04 -0.37 -14.14
C ALA A 95 12.79 -1.70 -13.92
N ALA A 96 13.70 -2.06 -14.82
CA ALA A 96 14.51 -3.27 -14.68
C ALA A 96 15.48 -3.20 -13.49
N LYS A 97 16.05 -2.00 -13.21
CA LYS A 97 16.88 -1.73 -12.04
C LYS A 97 16.07 -1.90 -10.76
N SER A 98 14.89 -1.28 -10.67
CA SER A 98 13.97 -1.39 -9.54
C SER A 98 13.69 -2.85 -9.18
N SER A 99 13.33 -3.68 -10.17
CA SER A 99 13.07 -5.12 -9.96
C SER A 99 14.27 -5.91 -9.45
N ARG A 100 15.50 -5.48 -9.78
CA ARG A 100 16.73 -6.12 -9.27
C ARG A 100 17.01 -5.70 -7.83
N ILE A 101 16.89 -4.42 -7.52
CA ILE A 101 17.10 -3.89 -6.16
C ILE A 101 16.07 -4.47 -5.18
N GLU A 102 14.81 -4.58 -5.57
CA GLU A 102 13.78 -5.20 -4.75
C GLU A 102 14.12 -6.63 -4.29
N ARG A 103 14.93 -7.34 -5.08
CA ARG A 103 15.39 -8.72 -4.78
C ARG A 103 16.68 -8.78 -3.98
N MET A 104 17.35 -7.65 -3.77
CA MET A 104 18.62 -7.60 -3.01
C MET A 104 18.35 -7.74 -1.52
N SER A 105 19.25 -8.43 -0.83
CA SER A 105 19.32 -8.48 0.63
C SER A 105 20.34 -7.47 1.16
N GLY A 106 20.11 -6.99 2.40
CA GLY A 106 21.04 -6.11 3.12
C GLY A 106 20.90 -4.61 2.79
N TYR A 107 20.07 -4.23 1.83
CA TYR A 107 19.89 -2.83 1.46
C TYR A 107 18.96 -2.06 2.42
N ALA A 108 18.05 -2.77 3.10
CA ALA A 108 17.02 -2.16 3.94
C ALA A 108 17.60 -1.33 5.11
N GLU A 109 18.66 -1.79 5.76
CA GLU A 109 19.26 -1.06 6.89
C GLU A 109 19.84 0.28 6.45
N LEU A 110 20.53 0.34 5.30
CA LEU A 110 21.07 1.59 4.75
C LEU A 110 19.96 2.62 4.46
N VAL A 111 18.82 2.15 3.94
CA VAL A 111 17.65 3.01 3.70
C VAL A 111 17.08 3.51 5.03
N MET A 112 16.88 2.60 5.98
CA MET A 112 16.24 2.88 7.26
C MET A 112 17.07 3.78 8.19
N GLU A 113 18.39 3.87 8.02
CA GLU A 113 19.26 4.84 8.75
C GLU A 113 18.86 6.30 8.50
N ARG A 114 18.20 6.58 7.39
CA ARG A 114 17.75 7.94 7.02
C ARG A 114 16.45 8.36 7.72
N TYR A 115 15.74 7.44 8.36
CA TYR A 115 14.42 7.66 8.93
C TYR A 115 14.42 7.39 10.44
N PRO A 116 14.01 8.36 11.27
CA PRO A 116 14.01 8.24 12.73
C PRO A 116 12.80 7.46 13.26
N ILE A 117 12.57 6.27 12.70
CA ILE A 117 11.46 5.39 13.08
C ILE A 117 11.68 4.83 14.48
N GLY A 118 10.65 4.83 15.33
CA GLY A 118 10.69 4.36 16.71
C GLY A 118 9.40 3.72 17.20
N GLU A 119 9.32 3.48 18.50
CA GLU A 119 8.26 2.72 19.18
C GLU A 119 6.86 3.35 19.14
N ASN A 120 6.78 4.66 18.89
CA ASN A 120 5.49 5.35 18.78
C ASN A 120 4.96 5.35 17.34
N ASP A 121 5.74 4.87 16.37
CA ASP A 121 5.40 4.98 14.97
C ASP A 121 4.70 3.72 14.43
N CYS A 122 3.92 3.91 13.38
CA CYS A 122 3.44 2.82 12.54
C CYS A 122 4.22 2.77 11.22
N PHE A 123 4.42 1.58 10.70
CA PHE A 123 5.07 1.32 9.43
C PHE A 123 4.15 0.52 8.51
N LEU A 124 3.61 1.16 7.47
CA LEU A 124 2.82 0.51 6.44
C LEU A 124 3.75 0.08 5.30
N VAL A 125 3.83 -1.20 5.06
CA VAL A 125 4.63 -1.77 3.98
C VAL A 125 3.74 -2.50 2.98
N VAL A 126 3.88 -2.17 1.70
CA VAL A 126 3.04 -2.72 0.63
C VAL A 126 3.88 -3.49 -0.37
N SER A 127 3.52 -4.75 -0.57
CA SER A 127 4.10 -5.60 -1.60
C SER A 127 3.10 -6.70 -1.97
N THR A 128 2.46 -6.59 -3.13
CA THR A 128 1.45 -7.58 -3.55
C THR A 128 2.00 -9.00 -3.53
N SER A 129 3.22 -9.24 -3.99
CA SER A 129 3.82 -10.57 -3.92
C SER A 129 4.30 -10.97 -2.52
N GLY A 130 4.77 -10.03 -1.73
CA GLY A 130 5.29 -10.28 -0.38
C GLY A 130 6.48 -11.23 -0.27
N ILE A 131 7.21 -11.50 -1.38
CA ILE A 131 8.27 -12.51 -1.46
C ILE A 131 9.68 -11.94 -1.65
N ASN A 132 9.82 -10.65 -1.91
CA ASN A 132 11.11 -10.05 -2.24
C ASN A 132 11.87 -9.57 -0.99
N SER A 133 13.18 -9.84 -0.98
CA SER A 133 14.04 -9.64 0.21
C SER A 133 13.98 -8.22 0.74
N PHE A 134 14.17 -7.21 -0.12
CA PHE A 134 14.25 -5.83 0.34
C PHE A 134 13.00 -5.37 1.07
N THR A 135 11.80 -5.67 0.54
CA THR A 135 10.54 -5.26 1.17
C THR A 135 10.33 -5.95 2.52
N ILE A 136 10.68 -7.25 2.62
CA ILE A 136 10.59 -8.01 3.87
C ILE A 136 11.58 -7.47 4.90
N GLU A 137 12.82 -7.19 4.48
CA GLU A 137 13.86 -6.64 5.35
C GLU A 137 13.52 -5.22 5.84
N MET A 138 12.83 -4.39 5.04
CA MET A 138 12.31 -3.09 5.47
C MET A 138 11.29 -3.25 6.62
N ALA A 139 10.36 -4.21 6.50
CA ALA A 139 9.42 -4.53 7.57
C ALA A 139 10.14 -5.01 8.84
N GLN A 140 11.11 -5.92 8.70
CA GLN A 140 11.92 -6.39 9.81
C GLN A 140 12.73 -5.26 10.48
N ALA A 141 13.30 -4.36 9.68
CA ALA A 141 14.08 -3.24 10.19
C ALA A 141 13.21 -2.22 10.95
N ALA A 142 11.98 -1.94 10.48
CA ALA A 142 11.02 -1.12 11.20
C ALA A 142 10.62 -1.77 12.54
N LYS A 143 10.33 -3.07 12.53
CA LYS A 143 9.98 -3.83 13.73
C LYS A 143 11.09 -3.84 14.77
N ARG A 144 12.36 -4.01 14.36
CA ARG A 144 13.52 -3.91 15.27
C ARG A 144 13.67 -2.54 15.93
N ARG A 145 13.18 -1.48 15.29
CA ARG A 145 13.16 -0.10 15.81
C ARG A 145 11.94 0.17 16.71
N GLY A 146 11.08 -0.82 16.92
CA GLY A 146 9.91 -0.76 17.79
C GLY A 146 8.62 -0.31 17.13
N ALA A 147 8.62 0.03 15.83
CA ALA A 147 7.43 0.43 15.12
C ALA A 147 6.42 -0.72 15.00
N TYR A 148 5.12 -0.39 15.03
CA TYR A 148 4.05 -1.34 14.71
C TYR A 148 3.95 -1.52 13.20
N VAL A 149 4.20 -2.72 12.72
CA VAL A 149 4.31 -3.01 11.28
C VAL A 149 3.01 -3.57 10.72
N ILE A 150 2.44 -2.86 9.75
CA ILE A 150 1.25 -3.24 8.99
C ILE A 150 1.69 -3.62 7.57
N GLY A 151 1.40 -4.85 7.14
CA GLY A 151 1.70 -5.33 5.80
C GLY A 151 0.46 -5.43 4.93
N ILE A 152 0.53 -4.99 3.67
CA ILE A 152 -0.47 -5.27 2.64
C ILE A 152 0.18 -6.16 1.58
N SER A 153 -0.33 -7.38 1.41
CA SER A 153 0.15 -8.33 0.39
C SER A 153 -0.98 -9.27 -0.03
N SER A 154 -0.73 -10.10 -1.04
CA SER A 154 -1.71 -11.09 -1.48
C SER A 154 -1.42 -12.48 -0.92
N GLY A 155 -2.43 -13.10 -0.31
CA GLY A 155 -2.41 -14.49 0.12
C GLY A 155 -2.15 -15.49 -1.01
N ALA A 156 -2.43 -15.12 -2.25
CA ALA A 156 -2.16 -15.95 -3.42
C ALA A 156 -0.66 -16.25 -3.67
N TYR A 157 0.23 -15.52 -3.01
CA TYR A 157 1.68 -15.74 -3.11
C TYR A 157 2.27 -16.57 -1.97
N LEU A 158 1.52 -16.90 -0.93
CA LEU A 158 2.03 -17.68 0.21
C LEU A 158 2.52 -19.09 -0.18
N SER A 159 1.98 -19.65 -1.27
CA SER A 159 2.45 -20.93 -1.84
C SER A 159 3.69 -20.81 -2.73
N LYS A 160 4.14 -19.59 -3.05
CA LYS A 160 5.33 -19.34 -3.87
C LYS A 160 6.57 -19.27 -2.99
N PRO A 161 7.74 -19.75 -3.46
CA PRO A 161 8.95 -19.64 -2.68
C PRO A 161 9.34 -18.17 -2.46
N SER A 162 9.66 -17.82 -1.23
CA SER A 162 10.23 -16.52 -0.89
C SER A 162 11.63 -16.38 -1.48
N ARG A 163 12.01 -15.15 -1.81
CA ARG A 163 13.39 -14.78 -2.19
C ARG A 163 14.22 -14.28 -1.02
N GLN A 164 13.58 -14.11 0.14
CA GLN A 164 14.27 -13.75 1.37
C GLN A 164 15.02 -15.00 1.91
N LYS A 165 16.25 -14.82 2.42
CA LYS A 165 17.18 -15.91 2.77
C LYS A 165 16.64 -16.92 3.78
N ASP A 166 15.76 -16.48 4.71
CA ASP A 166 15.17 -17.32 5.74
C ASP A 166 13.82 -17.92 5.31
N GLY A 167 13.42 -17.71 4.04
CA GLY A 167 12.18 -18.24 3.46
C GLY A 167 10.91 -17.51 3.91
N LEU A 168 11.03 -16.41 4.65
CA LEU A 168 9.89 -15.66 5.18
C LEU A 168 9.18 -14.87 4.10
N HIS A 169 7.85 -14.75 4.23
CA HIS A 169 7.01 -13.86 3.45
C HIS A 169 6.72 -12.57 4.24
N LEU A 170 6.25 -11.54 3.58
CA LEU A 170 5.92 -10.28 4.24
C LEU A 170 4.95 -10.45 5.43
N PRO A 171 3.86 -11.23 5.33
CA PRO A 171 2.95 -11.45 6.46
C PRO A 171 3.62 -12.05 7.70
N ASP A 172 4.67 -12.86 7.52
CA ASP A 172 5.35 -13.55 8.64
C ASP A 172 6.12 -12.58 9.55
N VAL A 173 6.44 -11.39 9.05
CA VAL A 173 7.25 -10.40 9.76
C VAL A 173 6.45 -9.19 10.26
N CYS A 174 5.21 -9.03 9.83
CA CYS A 174 4.31 -7.95 10.24
C CYS A 174 3.62 -8.24 11.58
N ASP A 175 3.21 -7.20 12.30
CA ASP A 175 2.33 -7.30 13.47
C ASP A 175 0.87 -7.49 13.05
N LEU A 176 0.53 -6.94 11.88
CA LEU A 176 -0.76 -7.10 11.24
C LEU A 176 -0.58 -7.24 9.73
N ALA A 177 -1.14 -8.30 9.15
CA ALA A 177 -1.10 -8.53 7.72
C ALA A 177 -2.51 -8.51 7.12
N ILE A 178 -2.71 -7.70 6.08
CA ILE A 178 -3.97 -7.52 5.36
C ILE A 178 -3.81 -8.12 3.95
N ASP A 179 -4.74 -8.98 3.56
CA ASP A 179 -4.78 -9.58 2.22
C ASP A 179 -5.46 -8.61 1.24
N ASN A 180 -4.80 -8.27 0.14
CA ASN A 180 -5.43 -7.45 -0.90
C ASN A 180 -6.23 -8.28 -1.92
N HIS A 181 -6.32 -9.61 -1.74
CA HIS A 181 -7.06 -10.56 -2.56
C HIS A 181 -6.71 -10.55 -4.06
N VAL A 182 -5.57 -10.01 -4.42
CA VAL A 182 -5.10 -9.92 -5.80
C VAL A 182 -4.59 -11.29 -6.25
N PRO A 183 -5.03 -11.81 -7.41
CA PRO A 183 -4.55 -13.10 -7.89
C PRO A 183 -3.06 -13.06 -8.21
N ALA A 184 -2.40 -14.21 -8.13
CA ALA A 184 -0.99 -14.32 -8.51
C ALA A 184 -0.79 -13.90 -9.98
N GLY A 185 0.18 -13.01 -10.21
CA GLY A 185 0.42 -12.39 -11.51
C GLY A 185 -0.25 -11.04 -11.71
N ASP A 186 -1.11 -10.60 -10.77
CA ASP A 186 -1.78 -9.28 -10.74
C ASP A 186 -2.78 -9.02 -11.87
N ALA A 187 -2.49 -9.44 -13.10
CA ALA A 187 -3.36 -9.25 -14.26
C ALA A 187 -4.56 -10.21 -14.23
N ILE A 188 -5.76 -9.70 -14.53
CA ILE A 188 -7.02 -10.41 -14.29
C ILE A 188 -7.83 -10.78 -15.53
N VAL A 189 -7.61 -10.11 -16.68
CA VAL A 189 -8.32 -10.37 -17.94
C VAL A 189 -7.42 -11.09 -18.92
N GLN A 190 -7.83 -12.30 -19.37
CA GLN A 190 -7.11 -13.00 -20.43
C GLN A 190 -7.31 -12.29 -21.76
N VAL A 191 -6.21 -11.89 -22.40
CA VAL A 191 -6.22 -11.13 -23.66
C VAL A 191 -5.61 -11.87 -24.84
N CYS A 192 -4.86 -12.94 -24.58
CA CYS A 192 -4.24 -13.76 -25.63
C CYS A 192 -4.66 -15.23 -25.49
N ALA A 193 -4.58 -15.95 -26.62
CA ALA A 193 -4.96 -17.38 -26.68
C ALA A 193 -4.04 -18.30 -25.85
N ASP A 194 -2.80 -17.88 -25.59
CA ASP A 194 -1.82 -18.60 -24.76
C ASP A 194 -2.05 -18.44 -23.26
N GLY A 195 -3.12 -17.72 -22.84
CA GLY A 195 -3.43 -17.47 -21.45
C GLY A 195 -2.84 -16.16 -20.89
N THR A 196 -2.10 -15.39 -21.68
CA THR A 196 -1.56 -14.08 -21.25
C THR A 196 -2.68 -13.15 -20.82
N LYS A 197 -2.51 -12.52 -19.66
CA LYS A 197 -3.48 -11.62 -19.04
C LYS A 197 -2.98 -10.17 -19.03
N ALA A 198 -3.94 -9.24 -19.02
CA ALA A 198 -3.75 -7.81 -18.83
C ALA A 198 -4.68 -7.28 -17.72
N GLY A 199 -4.59 -5.99 -17.40
CA GLY A 199 -5.44 -5.35 -16.40
C GLY A 199 -4.99 -5.71 -14.97
N PRO A 200 -3.93 -5.07 -14.42
CA PRO A 200 -3.52 -5.22 -13.03
C PRO A 200 -4.56 -4.58 -12.09
N VAL A 201 -4.71 -5.12 -10.87
CA VAL A 201 -5.69 -4.66 -9.88
C VAL A 201 -5.05 -4.31 -8.53
N SER A 202 -3.77 -4.64 -8.34
CA SER A 202 -3.09 -4.50 -7.04
C SER A 202 -3.05 -3.07 -6.51
N SER A 203 -2.80 -2.09 -7.37
CA SER A 203 -2.77 -0.68 -6.96
C SER A 203 -4.15 -0.21 -6.48
N ILE A 204 -5.22 -0.56 -7.19
CA ILE A 204 -6.59 -0.22 -6.81
C ILE A 204 -6.94 -0.82 -5.44
N ALA A 205 -6.71 -2.12 -5.25
CA ALA A 205 -7.01 -2.81 -4.00
C ALA A 205 -6.18 -2.26 -2.83
N SER A 206 -4.88 -2.07 -3.03
CA SER A 206 -3.99 -1.58 -1.97
C SER A 206 -4.26 -0.13 -1.60
N MET A 207 -4.61 0.75 -2.56
CA MET A 207 -5.05 2.13 -2.28
C MET A 207 -6.36 2.15 -1.51
N ALA A 208 -7.33 1.30 -1.87
CA ALA A 208 -8.59 1.18 -1.14
C ALA A 208 -8.37 0.76 0.32
N ILE A 209 -7.52 -0.24 0.56
CA ILE A 209 -7.13 -0.67 1.92
C ILE A 209 -6.45 0.47 2.68
N ALA A 210 -5.44 1.11 2.08
CA ALA A 210 -4.66 2.15 2.73
C ALA A 210 -5.52 3.37 3.14
N ASN A 211 -6.39 3.85 2.25
CA ASN A 211 -7.34 4.92 2.56
C ASN A 211 -8.36 4.49 3.63
N SER A 212 -8.82 3.22 3.62
CA SER A 212 -9.72 2.71 4.65
C SER A 212 -9.07 2.65 6.04
N ILE A 213 -7.79 2.30 6.12
CA ILE A 213 -7.00 2.35 7.36
C ILE A 213 -6.93 3.79 7.89
N VAL A 214 -6.64 4.76 7.00
CA VAL A 214 -6.61 6.20 7.34
C VAL A 214 -7.97 6.67 7.86
N LEU A 215 -9.08 6.31 7.20
CA LEU A 215 -10.42 6.68 7.63
C LEU A 215 -10.79 6.06 8.97
N SER A 216 -10.47 4.78 9.21
CA SER A 216 -10.66 4.13 10.51
C SER A 216 -9.84 4.81 11.62
N ALA A 217 -8.63 5.26 11.32
CA ALA A 217 -7.84 6.04 12.27
C ALA A 217 -8.46 7.40 12.58
N CYS A 218 -8.99 8.11 11.58
CA CYS A 218 -9.70 9.37 11.77
C CYS A 218 -10.96 9.20 12.66
N GLU A 219 -11.73 8.15 12.41
CA GLU A 219 -12.93 7.83 13.23
C GLU A 219 -12.54 7.64 14.69
N LYS A 220 -11.54 6.79 14.98
CA LYS A 220 -11.07 6.50 16.34
C LYS A 220 -10.43 7.71 17.03
N LEU A 221 -9.72 8.57 16.30
CA LEU A 221 -9.22 9.84 16.81
C LEU A 221 -10.39 10.72 17.26
N SER A 222 -11.40 10.90 16.41
CA SER A 222 -12.59 11.71 16.73
C SER A 222 -13.36 11.14 17.91
N GLU A 223 -13.55 9.83 17.99
CA GLU A 223 -14.20 9.16 19.13
C GLU A 223 -13.43 9.37 20.44
N SER A 224 -12.11 9.48 20.38
CA SER A 224 -11.25 9.79 21.55
C SER A 224 -11.18 11.27 21.91
N GLY A 225 -11.88 12.14 21.19
CA GLY A 225 -11.85 13.59 21.39
C GLY A 225 -10.61 14.28 20.81
N THR A 226 -9.86 13.60 19.94
CA THR A 226 -8.71 14.15 19.24
C THR A 226 -9.10 14.43 17.79
N GLU A 227 -8.98 15.68 17.33
CA GLU A 227 -9.24 16.00 15.93
C GLU A 227 -8.14 15.45 15.02
N PRO A 228 -8.46 14.68 13.97
CA PRO A 228 -7.50 14.25 12.98
C PRO A 228 -6.99 15.45 12.17
N VAL A 229 -5.69 15.59 12.01
CA VAL A 229 -5.08 16.64 11.20
C VAL A 229 -5.03 16.20 9.75
N VAL A 230 -5.87 16.82 8.92
CA VAL A 230 -6.10 16.43 7.51
C VAL A 230 -5.81 17.62 6.59
N TYR A 231 -5.11 17.38 5.47
CA TYR A 231 -4.88 18.41 4.47
C TYR A 231 -6.16 18.80 3.74
N HIS A 232 -6.33 20.09 3.53
CA HIS A 232 -7.42 20.67 2.77
C HIS A 232 -7.07 20.76 1.27
N SER A 233 -8.07 20.80 0.41
CA SER A 233 -7.83 21.06 -1.01
C SER A 233 -7.40 22.51 -1.22
N GLY A 234 -6.21 22.73 -1.80
CA GLY A 234 -5.75 24.06 -2.22
C GLY A 234 -6.64 24.70 -3.32
N ASN A 235 -7.49 23.92 -3.97
CA ASN A 235 -8.47 24.42 -4.93
C ASN A 235 -9.78 24.91 -4.28
N CYS A 236 -9.91 24.80 -2.95
CA CYS A 236 -11.05 25.32 -2.19
C CYS A 236 -10.63 26.61 -1.48
N GLU A 237 -11.61 27.51 -1.28
CA GLU A 237 -11.39 28.80 -0.60
C GLU A 237 -10.78 28.59 0.80
N GLY A 238 -9.66 29.25 1.07
CA GLY A 238 -8.96 29.16 2.34
C GLY A 238 -8.11 27.90 2.56
N GLY A 239 -8.15 26.91 1.63
CA GLY A 239 -7.45 25.63 1.78
C GLY A 239 -5.94 25.77 1.95
N ASP A 240 -5.29 26.61 1.13
CA ASP A 240 -3.84 26.85 1.22
C ASP A 240 -3.44 27.43 2.58
N LYS A 241 -4.20 28.41 3.08
CA LYS A 241 -3.93 29.03 4.37
C LYS A 241 -4.05 28.05 5.55
N LEU A 242 -5.02 27.13 5.48
CA LEU A 242 -5.17 26.08 6.49
C LEU A 242 -3.98 25.11 6.44
N ASN A 243 -3.52 24.78 5.24
CA ASN A 243 -2.39 23.87 5.04
C ASN A 243 -1.04 24.48 5.49
N GLU A 244 -0.86 25.83 5.41
CA GLU A 244 0.37 26.49 5.85
C GLU A 244 0.75 26.14 7.29
N ALA A 245 -0.22 26.15 8.21
CA ALA A 245 0.00 25.80 9.61
C ALA A 245 0.36 24.32 9.79
N ILE A 246 -0.32 23.42 9.05
CA ILE A 246 -0.06 22.00 9.06
C ILE A 246 1.36 21.71 8.53
N ILE A 247 1.74 22.31 7.41
CA ILE A 247 3.08 22.18 6.82
C ILE A 247 4.15 22.66 7.80
N ALA A 248 3.98 23.86 8.38
CA ALA A 248 4.95 24.45 9.32
C ALA A 248 5.21 23.57 10.55
N GLU A 249 4.22 22.80 10.98
CA GLU A 249 4.36 21.83 12.07
C GLU A 249 5.09 20.57 11.63
N TYR A 250 4.59 19.90 10.57
CA TYR A 250 5.06 18.57 10.18
C TYR A 250 6.39 18.57 9.41
N GLN A 251 6.75 19.63 8.68
CA GLN A 251 8.04 19.73 7.97
C GLN A 251 9.27 19.64 8.91
N LYS A 252 9.10 19.90 10.21
CA LYS A 252 10.16 19.71 11.21
C LYS A 252 10.52 18.23 11.40
N ARG A 253 9.62 17.32 11.04
CA ARG A 253 9.74 15.88 11.25
C ARG A 253 9.75 15.11 9.94
N ILE A 254 9.04 15.58 8.92
CA ILE A 254 8.89 14.97 7.60
C ILE A 254 9.76 15.75 6.61
N ARG A 255 10.93 15.22 6.29
CA ARG A 255 11.96 15.93 5.50
C ARG A 255 11.58 16.23 4.06
N CYS A 256 10.63 15.52 3.50
CA CYS A 256 10.15 15.69 2.11
C CYS A 256 8.87 16.54 2.00
N LEU A 257 8.43 17.14 3.09
CA LEU A 257 7.27 18.04 3.14
C LEU A 257 7.64 19.50 2.84
#